data_e770debb2661814d8219ef3534013018
#
_entry.id   e770debb2661814d8219ef3534013018
#
_cell.length_a   1.000
_cell.length_b   1.000
_cell.length_c   1.000
_cell.angle_alpha   90.00
_cell.angle_beta   90.00
_cell.angle_gamma   90.00
#
_symmetry.space_group_name_H-M   'P 1'
#
loop_
_entity.id
_entity.type
_entity.pdbx_description
1 polymer ?
#
loop_
_entity_poly.entity_id
_entity_poly.type
_entity_poly.pdbx_seq_one_letter_code
_entity_poly.pdbx_strand_id
1 'polypeptide(L)'
;MKKILLCFILLIYPQALSSHVSHYKNIKKIEMEIFKDGKNIGYCNYEFSKNNGTIEIFNETNFEVKLLGIKVFSIISKGTEVYKNNKLFSFSSNTLQNDKKKFVNLVFDETENVFNIKGSSYTGKANRNYIIGNWWNHRILESETQISPMSGSIKDQVVTFLKKEKIQIYGKEYLAHKFSLKSKDEKLNENKKLDFEIWFEPNKNLILKVRYNRMGTWEYVLKNVIAN
;
A
#
# COMPACT_ATOMS: atom_id res chain seq x y z
N MET A 1 -38.19 53.07 -9.33
CA MET A 1 -37.40 51.92 -9.83
C MET A 1 -36.73 51.27 -8.65
N LYS A 2 -37.25 50.11 -8.13
CA LYS A 2 -36.64 49.33 -7.03
C LYS A 2 -35.64 48.36 -7.63
N LYS A 3 -34.35 48.52 -7.27
CA LYS A 3 -33.28 47.54 -7.62
C LYS A 3 -33.37 46.36 -6.66
N ILE A 4 -33.73 45.19 -7.18
CA ILE A 4 -33.69 43.93 -6.47
C ILE A 4 -32.25 43.43 -6.51
N LEU A 5 -31.57 43.43 -5.36
CA LEU A 5 -30.24 42.87 -5.20
C LEU A 5 -30.40 41.34 -4.96
N LEU A 6 -30.12 40.54 -5.97
CA LEU A 6 -30.18 39.09 -5.89
C LEU A 6 -28.88 38.61 -5.26
N CYS A 7 -28.91 38.32 -3.94
CA CYS A 7 -27.79 37.65 -3.21
C CYS A 7 -27.72 36.18 -3.63
N PHE A 8 -26.71 35.84 -4.45
CA PHE A 8 -26.35 34.46 -4.74
C PHE A 8 -25.65 33.89 -3.50
N ILE A 9 -26.39 33.14 -2.66
CA ILE A 9 -25.79 32.34 -1.60
C ILE A 9 -25.16 31.11 -2.25
N LEU A 10 -23.84 31.13 -2.43
CA LEU A 10 -23.03 29.97 -2.76
C LEU A 10 -23.10 29.01 -1.56
N LEU A 11 -23.96 28.01 -1.66
CA LEU A 11 -23.96 26.84 -0.76
C LEU A 11 -22.66 26.06 -1.01
N ILE A 12 -21.62 26.40 -0.25
CA ILE A 12 -20.43 25.58 -0.16
C ILE A 12 -20.83 24.35 0.66
N TYR A 13 -21.24 23.28 -0.02
CA TYR A 13 -21.37 21.97 0.60
C TYR A 13 -19.94 21.54 1.02
N PRO A 14 -19.66 21.35 2.32
CA PRO A 14 -18.41 20.70 2.70
C PRO A 14 -18.45 19.31 2.09
N GLN A 15 -17.63 19.06 1.09
CA GLN A 15 -17.38 17.71 0.65
C GLN A 15 -16.79 17.01 1.87
N ALA A 16 -17.57 16.13 2.50
CA ALA A 16 -17.07 15.23 3.51
C ALA A 16 -15.94 14.45 2.83
N LEU A 17 -14.70 14.80 3.16
CA LEU A 17 -13.52 14.03 2.78
C LEU A 17 -13.72 12.64 3.35
N SER A 18 -14.30 11.76 2.54
CA SER A 18 -14.47 10.36 2.91
C SER A 18 -13.09 9.84 3.26
N SER A 19 -12.92 9.48 4.53
CA SER A 19 -11.66 8.93 4.97
C SER A 19 -11.35 7.68 4.18
N HIS A 20 -10.17 7.64 3.63
CA HIS A 20 -9.63 6.56 2.83
C HIS A 20 -9.80 5.16 3.47
N VAL A 21 -9.55 5.02 4.78
CA VAL A 21 -9.69 3.73 5.47
C VAL A 21 -11.16 3.31 5.58
N SER A 22 -12.10 4.25 5.49
CA SER A 22 -13.54 3.95 5.51
C SER A 22 -14.01 3.13 4.30
N HIS A 23 -13.28 3.14 3.19
CA HIS A 23 -13.57 2.31 2.01
C HIS A 23 -13.47 0.81 2.35
N TYR A 24 -12.65 0.45 3.32
CA TYR A 24 -12.42 -0.93 3.75
C TYR A 24 -13.27 -1.34 4.96
N LYS A 25 -14.27 -0.52 5.35
CA LYS A 25 -15.08 -0.77 6.57
C LYS A 25 -15.79 -2.13 6.59
N ASN A 26 -16.15 -2.66 5.43
CA ASN A 26 -16.85 -3.93 5.27
C ASN A 26 -15.91 -5.08 4.90
N ILE A 27 -14.60 -4.83 4.86
CA ILE A 27 -13.60 -5.86 4.53
C ILE A 27 -13.02 -6.40 5.83
N LYS A 28 -12.99 -7.72 5.94
CA LYS A 28 -12.32 -8.48 7.00
C LYS A 28 -10.92 -8.90 6.58
N LYS A 29 -10.74 -9.29 5.31
CA LYS A 29 -9.44 -9.77 4.82
C LYS A 29 -9.28 -9.51 3.34
N ILE A 30 -8.05 -9.15 2.92
CA ILE A 30 -7.57 -9.15 1.54
C ILE A 30 -6.48 -10.20 1.44
N GLU A 31 -6.60 -11.14 0.51
CA GLU A 31 -5.63 -12.19 0.25
C GLU A 31 -5.02 -11.99 -1.13
N MET A 32 -3.70 -11.97 -1.20
CA MET A 32 -2.93 -11.90 -2.45
C MET A 32 -1.98 -13.08 -2.55
N GLU A 33 -1.88 -13.67 -3.73
CA GLU A 33 -0.85 -14.65 -4.05
C GLU A 33 0.35 -13.96 -4.70
N ILE A 34 1.54 -14.50 -4.43
CA ILE A 34 2.79 -14.00 -4.98
C ILE A 34 3.32 -14.99 -5.99
N PHE A 35 3.61 -14.49 -7.19
CA PHE A 35 4.16 -15.28 -8.27
C PHE A 35 5.56 -14.79 -8.66
N LYS A 36 6.41 -15.72 -9.04
CA LYS A 36 7.72 -15.48 -9.67
C LYS A 36 7.78 -16.28 -10.96
N ASP A 37 7.92 -15.57 -12.10
CA ASP A 37 7.91 -16.18 -13.44
C ASP A 37 6.74 -17.16 -13.67
N GLY A 38 5.53 -16.73 -13.24
CA GLY A 38 4.29 -17.49 -13.35
C GLY A 38 4.09 -18.62 -12.33
N LYS A 39 5.08 -18.90 -11.46
CA LYS A 39 4.95 -19.91 -10.40
C LYS A 39 4.53 -19.26 -9.10
N ASN A 40 3.51 -19.79 -8.43
CA ASN A 40 3.14 -19.36 -7.08
C ASN A 40 4.27 -19.71 -6.11
N ILE A 41 4.73 -18.72 -5.37
CA ILE A 41 5.84 -18.82 -4.39
C ILE A 41 5.42 -18.43 -2.98
N GLY A 42 4.19 -17.96 -2.78
CA GLY A 42 3.71 -17.56 -1.46
C GLY A 42 2.54 -16.59 -1.49
N TYR A 43 2.38 -15.84 -0.41
CA TYR A 43 1.24 -14.97 -0.21
C TYR A 43 1.59 -13.66 0.53
N CYS A 44 0.68 -12.69 0.39
CA CYS A 44 0.64 -11.45 1.16
C CYS A 44 -0.81 -11.17 1.57
N ASN A 45 -1.11 -11.23 2.85
CA ASN A 45 -2.45 -11.10 3.38
C ASN A 45 -2.58 -9.87 4.28
N TYR A 46 -3.77 -9.28 4.30
CA TYR A 46 -4.13 -8.14 5.16
C TYR A 46 -5.43 -8.45 5.89
N GLU A 47 -5.39 -8.45 7.20
CA GLU A 47 -6.57 -8.67 8.06
C GLU A 47 -6.94 -7.37 8.77
N PHE A 48 -8.24 -7.02 8.71
CA PHE A 48 -8.78 -5.76 9.23
C PHE A 48 -9.56 -6.04 10.51
N SER A 49 -9.11 -5.47 11.61
CA SER A 49 -9.81 -5.47 12.89
C SER A 49 -10.30 -4.05 13.23
N LYS A 50 -11.49 -3.93 13.78
CA LYS A 50 -12.11 -2.65 14.13
C LYS A 50 -12.61 -2.68 15.54
N ASN A 51 -12.20 -1.69 16.33
CA ASN A 51 -12.63 -1.54 17.70
C ASN A 51 -12.66 -0.05 18.08
N ASN A 52 -13.83 0.43 18.53
CA ASN A 52 -14.03 1.76 19.13
C ASN A 52 -13.29 2.92 18.40
N GLY A 53 -13.52 3.05 17.09
CA GLY A 53 -12.91 4.13 16.28
C GLY A 53 -11.44 3.90 15.89
N THR A 54 -10.86 2.78 16.31
CA THR A 54 -9.54 2.31 15.89
C THR A 54 -9.69 1.22 14.83
N ILE A 55 -8.86 1.27 13.81
CA ILE A 55 -8.74 0.22 12.78
C ILE A 55 -7.31 -0.28 12.83
N GLU A 56 -7.16 -1.57 13.02
CA GLU A 56 -5.89 -2.27 12.98
C GLU A 56 -5.85 -3.14 11.71
N ILE A 57 -4.74 -3.06 10.99
CA ILE A 57 -4.54 -3.84 9.77
C ILE A 57 -3.29 -4.68 9.97
N PHE A 58 -3.50 -5.96 10.18
CA PHE A 58 -2.41 -6.93 10.30
C PHE A 58 -2.01 -7.40 8.90
N ASN A 59 -0.73 -7.29 8.61
CA ASN A 59 -0.12 -7.78 7.37
C ASN A 59 0.74 -9.00 7.65
N GLU A 60 0.58 -10.04 6.85
CA GLU A 60 1.48 -11.19 6.82
C GLU A 60 1.91 -11.48 5.38
N THR A 61 3.21 -11.49 5.15
CA THR A 61 3.83 -11.86 3.87
C THR A 61 4.77 -13.03 4.10
N ASN A 62 4.60 -14.09 3.31
CA ASN A 62 5.48 -15.25 3.34
C ASN A 62 5.68 -15.79 1.93
N PHE A 63 6.94 -15.83 1.48
CA PHE A 63 7.27 -16.48 0.21
C PHE A 63 8.72 -16.97 0.16
N GLU A 64 8.95 -17.94 -0.71
CA GLU A 64 10.25 -18.57 -0.91
C GLU A 64 10.51 -18.83 -2.39
N VAL A 65 11.68 -18.42 -2.88
CA VAL A 65 12.16 -18.73 -4.23
C VAL A 65 13.20 -19.83 -4.15
N LYS A 66 12.98 -20.91 -4.90
CA LYS A 66 13.93 -22.02 -5.05
C LYS A 66 14.49 -22.07 -6.47
N LEU A 67 15.79 -22.33 -6.56
CA LEU A 67 16.47 -22.67 -7.82
C LEU A 67 17.06 -24.05 -7.66
N LEU A 68 16.69 -24.99 -8.54
CA LEU A 68 17.10 -26.41 -8.47
C LEU A 68 16.90 -27.05 -7.08
N GLY A 69 15.76 -26.71 -6.41
CA GLY A 69 15.44 -27.19 -5.07
C GLY A 69 16.11 -26.44 -3.91
N ILE A 70 17.09 -25.58 -4.20
CA ILE A 70 17.81 -24.81 -3.19
C ILE A 70 17.11 -23.45 -2.97
N LYS A 71 16.84 -23.10 -1.71
CA LYS A 71 16.31 -21.78 -1.36
C LYS A 71 17.35 -20.70 -1.64
N VAL A 72 17.03 -19.79 -2.55
CA VAL A 72 17.90 -18.66 -2.95
C VAL A 72 17.40 -17.31 -2.41
N PHE A 73 16.09 -17.19 -2.14
CA PHE A 73 15.52 -15.97 -1.58
C PHE A 73 14.23 -16.28 -0.81
N SER A 74 14.04 -15.63 0.34
CA SER A 74 12.80 -15.75 1.11
C SER A 74 12.50 -14.48 1.88
N ILE A 75 11.20 -14.21 2.10
CA ILE A 75 10.70 -13.19 3.01
C ILE A 75 9.62 -13.80 3.88
N ILE A 76 9.76 -13.59 5.20
CA ILE A 76 8.71 -13.76 6.19
C ILE A 76 8.57 -12.43 6.89
N SER A 77 7.43 -11.80 6.77
CA SER A 77 7.18 -10.47 7.36
C SER A 77 5.81 -10.45 8.03
N LYS A 78 5.76 -9.84 9.22
CA LYS A 78 4.52 -9.54 9.93
C LYS A 78 4.56 -8.08 10.34
N GLY A 79 3.44 -7.38 10.17
CA GLY A 79 3.32 -5.98 10.53
C GLY A 79 1.91 -5.61 10.94
N THR A 80 1.76 -4.51 11.64
CA THR A 80 0.47 -3.95 12.05
C THR A 80 0.46 -2.46 11.84
N GLU A 81 -0.52 -1.98 11.08
CA GLU A 81 -0.87 -0.57 10.97
C GLU A 81 -2.03 -0.27 11.91
N VAL A 82 -1.94 0.81 12.67
CA VAL A 82 -3.02 1.29 13.55
C VAL A 82 -3.50 2.65 13.06
N TYR A 83 -4.78 2.75 12.77
CA TYR A 83 -5.44 3.99 12.37
C TYR A 83 -6.37 4.44 13.49
N LYS A 84 -6.23 5.71 13.93
CA LYS A 84 -7.16 6.39 14.85
C LYS A 84 -7.84 7.53 14.09
N ASN A 85 -9.15 7.63 14.20
CA ASN A 85 -9.92 8.64 13.47
C ASN A 85 -9.53 8.68 11.97
N ASN A 86 -9.33 7.50 11.39
CA ASN A 86 -8.96 7.29 9.99
C ASN A 86 -7.58 7.85 9.57
N LYS A 87 -6.72 8.22 10.50
CA LYS A 87 -5.34 8.66 10.26
C LYS A 87 -4.37 7.61 10.79
N LEU A 88 -3.31 7.34 10.05
CA LEU A 88 -2.25 6.45 10.52
C LEU A 88 -1.69 7.01 11.83
N PHE A 89 -1.72 6.20 12.88
CA PHE A 89 -1.20 6.53 14.19
C PHE A 89 0.10 5.80 14.49
N SER A 90 0.18 4.52 14.17
CA SER A 90 1.42 3.75 14.32
C SER A 90 1.52 2.62 13.31
N PHE A 91 2.75 2.20 13.06
CA PHE A 91 3.08 1.02 12.28
C PHE A 91 4.25 0.30 12.92
N SER A 92 4.15 -1.01 13.02
CA SER A 92 5.27 -1.86 13.42
C SER A 92 5.39 -3.05 12.48
N SER A 93 6.62 -3.48 12.20
CA SER A 93 6.85 -4.71 11.46
C SER A 93 8.15 -5.40 11.87
N ASN A 94 8.15 -6.72 11.71
CA ASN A 94 9.34 -7.56 11.79
C ASN A 94 9.42 -8.40 10.52
N THR A 95 10.57 -8.36 9.86
CA THR A 95 10.83 -9.06 8.60
C THR A 95 12.10 -9.89 8.71
N LEU A 96 12.01 -11.15 8.29
CA LEU A 96 13.17 -12.00 8.03
C LEU A 96 13.35 -12.11 6.52
N GLN A 97 14.37 -11.46 5.96
CA GLN A 97 14.74 -11.55 4.56
C GLN A 97 15.97 -12.45 4.43
N ASN A 98 15.80 -13.67 3.96
CA ASN A 98 16.75 -14.75 4.16
C ASN A 98 17.06 -14.87 5.66
N ASP A 99 18.32 -14.66 6.06
CA ASP A 99 18.76 -14.70 7.47
C ASP A 99 18.89 -13.30 8.09
N LYS A 100 18.53 -12.25 7.36
CA LYS A 100 18.64 -10.86 7.82
C LYS A 100 17.36 -10.39 8.47
N LYS A 101 17.42 -10.09 9.76
CA LYS A 101 16.32 -9.47 10.50
C LYS A 101 16.22 -7.99 10.15
N LYS A 102 15.03 -7.53 9.83
CA LYS A 102 14.68 -6.12 9.63
C LYS A 102 13.46 -5.77 10.45
N PHE A 103 13.31 -4.50 10.77
CA PHE A 103 12.17 -4.01 11.54
C PHE A 103 11.82 -2.57 11.18
N VAL A 104 10.61 -2.19 11.54
CA VAL A 104 10.13 -0.81 11.54
C VAL A 104 9.26 -0.61 12.78
N ASN A 105 9.48 0.50 13.47
CA ASN A 105 8.57 1.06 14.47
C ASN A 105 8.33 2.52 14.09
N LEU A 106 7.09 2.88 13.85
CA LEU A 106 6.66 4.22 13.48
C LEU A 106 5.52 4.62 14.42
N VAL A 107 5.62 5.80 14.99
CA VAL A 107 4.56 6.38 15.83
C VAL A 107 4.35 7.84 15.43
N PHE A 108 3.09 8.25 15.33
CA PHE A 108 2.71 9.63 15.09
C PHE A 108 2.89 10.46 16.38
N ASP A 109 3.65 11.53 16.27
CA ASP A 109 3.83 12.54 17.30
C ASP A 109 2.81 13.67 17.06
N GLU A 110 1.82 13.76 17.94
CA GLU A 110 0.75 14.77 17.82
C GLU A 110 1.27 16.20 18.08
N THR A 111 2.28 16.33 18.93
CA THR A 111 2.85 17.65 19.30
C THR A 111 3.63 18.25 18.15
N GLU A 112 4.48 17.46 17.52
CA GLU A 112 5.32 17.91 16.41
C GLU A 112 4.66 17.72 15.05
N ASN A 113 3.52 17.00 14.99
CA ASN A 113 2.76 16.69 13.78
C ASN A 113 3.59 15.93 12.72
N VAL A 114 4.42 14.99 13.15
CA VAL A 114 5.31 14.17 12.33
C VAL A 114 5.22 12.71 12.75
N PHE A 115 5.75 11.81 11.92
CA PHE A 115 6.05 10.45 12.34
C PHE A 115 7.47 10.37 12.90
N ASN A 116 7.63 9.72 14.05
CA ASN A 116 8.91 9.26 14.56
C ASN A 116 9.12 7.83 14.09
N ILE A 117 10.19 7.58 13.35
CA ILE A 117 10.52 6.26 12.77
C ILE A 117 11.80 5.74 13.38
N LYS A 118 11.78 4.47 13.79
CA LYS A 118 12.96 3.66 14.12
C LYS A 118 12.88 2.38 13.29
N GLY A 119 13.70 2.29 12.26
CA GLY A 119 13.73 1.15 11.35
C GLY A 119 15.15 0.71 11.00
N SER A 120 15.25 -0.45 10.37
CA SER A 120 16.54 -1.05 10.00
C SER A 120 17.32 -0.23 8.96
N SER A 121 16.65 0.61 8.18
CA SER A 121 17.27 1.43 7.13
C SER A 121 17.09 2.93 7.30
N TYR A 122 16.27 3.36 8.27
CA TYR A 122 16.05 4.76 8.55
C TYR A 122 15.60 4.93 10.00
N THR A 123 16.19 5.92 10.68
CA THR A 123 15.76 6.40 11.99
C THR A 123 15.71 7.91 11.95
N GLY A 124 14.57 8.51 12.31
CA GLY A 124 14.35 9.95 12.26
C GLY A 124 12.88 10.32 12.13
N LYS A 125 12.61 11.58 11.80
CA LYS A 125 11.27 12.12 11.61
C LYS A 125 10.85 12.03 10.15
N ALA A 126 9.56 11.83 9.91
CA ALA A 126 8.96 11.83 8.58
C ALA A 126 7.66 12.62 8.54
N ASN A 127 7.31 13.13 7.37
CA ASN A 127 6.08 13.89 7.18
C ASN A 127 4.86 12.99 7.44
N ARG A 128 3.87 13.53 8.18
CA ARG A 128 2.61 12.83 8.51
C ARG A 128 1.79 12.38 7.29
N ASN A 129 2.04 12.97 6.12
CA ASN A 129 1.34 12.63 4.88
C ASN A 129 1.96 11.43 4.15
N TYR A 130 3.13 10.95 4.61
CA TYR A 130 3.72 9.74 4.05
C TYR A 130 2.89 8.52 4.41
N ILE A 131 2.87 7.53 3.53
CA ILE A 131 2.10 6.31 3.70
C ILE A 131 3.03 5.09 3.84
N ILE A 132 2.49 4.03 4.40
CA ILE A 132 3.18 2.73 4.36
C ILE A 132 2.97 2.12 2.97
N GLY A 133 4.04 1.65 2.34
CA GLY A 133 4.03 1.06 0.99
C GLY A 133 3.45 -0.35 0.98
N ASN A 134 2.15 -0.49 1.28
CA ASN A 134 1.39 -1.74 1.28
C ASN A 134 0.36 -1.77 0.15
N TRP A 135 0.06 -2.97 -0.38
CA TRP A 135 -0.83 -3.14 -1.53
C TRP A 135 -2.33 -3.16 -1.19
N TRP A 136 -2.72 -3.20 0.07
CA TRP A 136 -4.11 -2.99 0.46
C TRP A 136 -4.52 -1.53 0.29
N ASN A 137 -3.58 -0.60 0.44
CA ASN A 137 -3.81 0.84 0.52
C ASN A 137 -3.72 1.49 -0.85
N HIS A 138 -4.87 1.74 -1.50
CA HIS A 138 -4.89 2.35 -2.83
C HIS A 138 -4.32 3.78 -2.87
N ARG A 139 -4.19 4.49 -1.72
CA ARG A 139 -3.52 5.79 -1.67
C ARG A 139 -2.06 5.77 -2.10
N ILE A 140 -1.46 4.59 -2.22
CA ILE A 140 -0.14 4.46 -2.83
C ILE A 140 -0.11 5.02 -4.27
N LEU A 141 -1.27 5.06 -4.95
CA LEU A 141 -1.42 5.63 -6.29
C LEU A 141 -1.52 7.16 -6.30
N GLU A 142 -1.72 7.80 -5.14
CA GLU A 142 -1.89 9.24 -4.97
C GLU A 142 -0.71 9.88 -4.20
N SER A 143 0.15 9.07 -3.61
CA SER A 143 1.24 9.54 -2.75
C SER A 143 2.52 9.79 -3.54
N GLU A 144 3.21 10.88 -3.23
CA GLU A 144 4.54 11.19 -3.76
C GLU A 144 5.67 10.51 -2.97
N THR A 145 5.38 9.98 -1.78
CA THR A 145 6.39 9.38 -0.90
C THR A 145 5.78 8.25 -0.08
N GLN A 146 6.51 7.15 -0.01
CA GLN A 146 6.15 6.01 0.83
C GLN A 146 7.27 5.61 1.80
N ILE A 147 6.86 4.99 2.90
CA ILE A 147 7.74 4.37 3.89
C ILE A 147 7.73 2.86 3.64
N SER A 148 8.91 2.28 3.46
CA SER A 148 9.05 0.83 3.27
C SER A 148 8.54 0.06 4.49
N PRO A 149 7.57 -0.86 4.33
CA PRO A 149 7.06 -1.66 5.44
C PRO A 149 8.08 -2.65 6.00
N MET A 150 9.16 -2.93 5.27
CA MET A 150 10.18 -3.91 5.67
C MET A 150 11.34 -3.30 6.46
N SER A 151 11.63 -2.00 6.26
CA SER A 151 12.89 -1.43 6.76
C SER A 151 12.80 0.02 7.21
N GLY A 152 11.66 0.69 7.01
CA GLY A 152 11.44 2.10 7.36
C GLY A 152 12.08 3.11 6.38
N SER A 153 12.76 2.67 5.32
CA SER A 153 13.33 3.61 4.35
C SER A 153 12.25 4.45 3.68
N ILE A 154 12.50 5.75 3.55
CA ILE A 154 11.64 6.69 2.85
C ILE A 154 11.99 6.65 1.37
N LYS A 155 10.98 6.62 0.51
CA LYS A 155 11.12 6.50 -0.94
C LYS A 155 10.17 7.46 -1.65
N ASP A 156 10.75 8.41 -2.35
CA ASP A 156 10.01 9.30 -3.23
C ASP A 156 9.66 8.58 -4.53
N GLN A 157 8.45 8.81 -5.01
CA GLN A 157 7.89 8.12 -6.16
C GLN A 157 7.12 9.05 -7.08
N VAL A 158 7.00 8.62 -8.32
CA VAL A 158 6.12 9.21 -9.33
C VAL A 158 5.14 8.14 -9.77
N VAL A 159 3.86 8.47 -9.71
CA VAL A 159 2.78 7.60 -10.16
C VAL A 159 2.15 8.20 -11.41
N THR A 160 2.05 7.40 -12.47
CA THR A 160 1.51 7.81 -13.76
C THR A 160 0.39 6.88 -14.18
N PHE A 161 -0.79 7.43 -14.47
CA PHE A 161 -1.86 6.67 -15.12
C PHE A 161 -1.44 6.31 -16.55
N LEU A 162 -1.57 5.05 -16.92
CA LEU A 162 -1.21 4.57 -18.26
C LEU A 162 -2.42 4.38 -19.15
N LYS A 163 -3.38 3.56 -18.70
CA LYS A 163 -4.58 3.21 -19.48
C LYS A 163 -5.64 2.51 -18.63
N LYS A 164 -6.83 2.36 -19.20
CA LYS A 164 -7.85 1.40 -18.76
C LYS A 164 -7.74 0.15 -19.60
N GLU A 165 -7.81 -1.02 -18.97
CA GLU A 165 -7.80 -2.29 -19.69
C GLU A 165 -8.60 -3.36 -18.94
N LYS A 166 -9.12 -4.32 -19.71
CA LYS A 166 -9.74 -5.52 -19.14
C LYS A 166 -8.66 -6.53 -18.80
N ILE A 167 -8.73 -7.06 -17.59
CA ILE A 167 -7.83 -8.12 -17.13
C ILE A 167 -8.66 -9.27 -16.56
N GLN A 168 -8.13 -10.48 -16.64
CA GLN A 168 -8.71 -11.66 -16.01
C GLN A 168 -7.87 -12.09 -14.81
N ILE A 169 -8.52 -12.34 -13.68
CA ILE A 169 -7.92 -12.87 -12.46
C ILE A 169 -8.81 -14.01 -11.98
N TYR A 170 -8.27 -15.21 -11.94
CA TYR A 170 -8.98 -16.45 -11.55
C TYR A 170 -10.34 -16.60 -12.25
N GLY A 171 -10.37 -16.39 -13.59
CA GLY A 171 -11.57 -16.51 -14.42
C GLY A 171 -12.58 -15.34 -14.32
N LYS A 172 -12.33 -14.36 -13.47
CA LYS A 172 -13.16 -13.17 -13.33
C LYS A 172 -12.58 -11.99 -14.09
N GLU A 173 -13.41 -11.34 -14.92
CA GLU A 173 -13.04 -10.13 -15.66
C GLU A 173 -13.18 -8.89 -14.79
N TYR A 174 -12.20 -7.98 -14.89
CA TYR A 174 -12.17 -6.67 -14.25
C TYR A 174 -11.81 -5.60 -15.26
N LEU A 175 -12.48 -4.44 -15.20
CA LEU A 175 -12.02 -3.23 -15.87
C LEU A 175 -11.08 -2.50 -14.92
N ALA A 176 -9.79 -2.58 -15.19
CA ALA A 176 -8.76 -2.04 -14.32
C ALA A 176 -8.16 -0.75 -14.89
N HIS A 177 -7.80 0.18 -14.01
CA HIS A 177 -6.93 1.30 -14.31
C HIS A 177 -5.48 0.85 -14.06
N LYS A 178 -4.66 0.92 -15.10
CA LYS A 178 -3.23 0.59 -15.03
C LYS A 178 -2.41 1.83 -14.75
N PHE A 179 -1.53 1.74 -13.75
CA PHE A 179 -0.59 2.77 -13.36
C PHE A 179 0.85 2.25 -13.43
N SER A 180 1.79 3.18 -13.64
CA SER A 180 3.21 2.99 -13.38
C SER A 180 3.55 3.72 -12.08
N LEU A 181 4.31 3.07 -11.19
CA LEU A 181 4.86 3.65 -9.96
C LEU A 181 6.37 3.47 -10.00
N LYS A 182 7.12 4.57 -10.08
CA LYS A 182 8.57 4.56 -10.19
C LYS A 182 9.22 5.44 -9.13
N SER A 183 10.49 5.14 -8.79
CA SER A 183 11.29 6.07 -7.99
C SER A 183 11.41 7.41 -8.69
N LYS A 184 11.29 8.50 -7.93
CA LYS A 184 11.51 9.87 -8.42
C LYS A 184 12.97 10.10 -8.80
N ASP A 185 13.90 9.56 -8.02
CA ASP A 185 15.33 9.60 -8.34
C ASP A 185 15.72 8.42 -9.25
N GLU A 186 16.01 8.74 -10.51
CA GLU A 186 16.44 7.78 -11.53
C GLU A 186 17.88 7.27 -11.35
N LYS A 187 18.69 7.95 -10.53
CA LYS A 187 20.10 7.60 -10.29
C LYS A 187 20.27 6.53 -9.20
N LEU A 188 19.20 6.13 -8.54
CA LEU A 188 19.26 5.06 -7.54
C LEU A 188 19.75 3.76 -8.15
N ASN A 189 20.51 3.00 -7.36
CA ASN A 189 20.87 1.62 -7.74
C ASN A 189 19.60 0.79 -7.99
N GLU A 190 19.61 -0.08 -8.98
CA GLU A 190 18.49 -0.93 -9.39
C GLU A 190 17.82 -1.68 -8.21
N ASN A 191 18.63 -2.14 -7.26
CA ASN A 191 18.12 -2.84 -6.06
C ASN A 191 17.40 -1.94 -5.05
N LYS A 192 17.44 -0.62 -5.24
CA LYS A 192 16.75 0.38 -4.39
C LYS A 192 15.59 1.06 -5.10
N LYS A 193 15.53 0.97 -6.43
CA LYS A 193 14.47 1.59 -7.23
C LYS A 193 13.10 0.96 -6.96
N LEU A 194 12.09 1.79 -7.06
CA LEU A 194 10.71 1.39 -7.29
C LEU A 194 10.48 1.35 -8.80
N ASP A 195 9.89 0.29 -9.29
CA ASP A 195 9.46 0.17 -10.69
C ASP A 195 8.34 -0.87 -10.77
N PHE A 196 7.11 -0.39 -10.59
CA PHE A 196 5.92 -1.23 -10.50
C PHE A 196 4.90 -0.85 -11.56
N GLU A 197 4.22 -1.83 -12.10
CA GLU A 197 2.94 -1.69 -12.78
C GLU A 197 1.83 -2.13 -11.83
N ILE A 198 0.77 -1.33 -11.70
CA ILE A 198 -0.31 -1.56 -10.73
C ILE A 198 -1.64 -1.52 -11.46
N TRP A 199 -2.47 -2.55 -11.30
CA TRP A 199 -3.84 -2.63 -11.79
C TRP A 199 -4.81 -2.39 -10.62
N PHE A 200 -5.60 -1.36 -10.73
CA PHE A 200 -6.52 -0.88 -9.71
C PHE A 200 -7.95 -0.90 -10.20
N GLU A 201 -8.88 -1.40 -9.40
CA GLU A 201 -10.32 -1.30 -9.64
C GLU A 201 -10.92 -0.14 -8.85
N PRO A 202 -11.32 0.98 -9.51
CA PRO A 202 -11.75 2.20 -8.82
C PRO A 202 -13.08 2.06 -8.08
N ASN A 203 -14.03 1.22 -8.59
CA ASN A 203 -15.34 1.07 -7.97
C ASN A 203 -15.28 0.37 -6.60
N LYS A 204 -14.24 -0.43 -6.36
CA LYS A 204 -14.04 -1.17 -5.10
C LYS A 204 -12.85 -0.68 -4.30
N ASN A 205 -12.10 0.29 -4.85
CA ASN A 205 -10.84 0.77 -4.26
C ASN A 205 -9.84 -0.36 -3.97
N LEU A 206 -9.73 -1.33 -4.89
CA LEU A 206 -8.89 -2.51 -4.72
C LEU A 206 -7.74 -2.52 -5.72
N ILE A 207 -6.53 -2.74 -5.22
CA ILE A 207 -5.40 -3.13 -6.05
C ILE A 207 -5.59 -4.61 -6.41
N LEU A 208 -5.75 -4.87 -7.70
CA LEU A 208 -6.01 -6.21 -8.24
C LEU A 208 -4.72 -6.98 -8.49
N LYS A 209 -3.70 -6.26 -8.97
CA LYS A 209 -2.43 -6.83 -9.38
C LYS A 209 -1.32 -5.81 -9.29
N VAL A 210 -0.16 -6.26 -8.88
CA VAL A 210 1.09 -5.49 -8.94
C VAL A 210 2.14 -6.34 -9.62
N ARG A 211 2.87 -5.77 -10.55
CA ARG A 211 3.98 -6.43 -11.25
C ARG A 211 5.25 -5.59 -11.13
N TYR A 212 6.37 -6.25 -11.00
CA TYR A 212 7.68 -5.64 -11.21
C TYR A 212 8.65 -6.66 -11.82
N ASN A 213 9.63 -6.15 -12.57
CA ASN A 213 10.62 -6.96 -13.25
C ASN A 213 11.98 -6.76 -12.58
N ARG A 214 12.47 -7.80 -11.91
CA ARG A 214 13.81 -7.83 -11.34
C ARG A 214 14.28 -9.26 -11.28
N MET A 215 15.29 -9.61 -12.08
CA MET A 215 15.74 -10.99 -12.21
C MET A 215 14.54 -11.94 -12.46
N GLY A 216 13.70 -11.57 -13.46
CA GLY A 216 12.44 -12.20 -13.80
C GLY A 216 11.23 -11.39 -13.34
N THR A 217 10.03 -11.89 -13.64
CA THR A 217 8.75 -11.22 -13.38
C THR A 217 8.19 -11.62 -12.03
N TRP A 218 7.85 -10.63 -11.22
CA TRP A 218 7.18 -10.80 -9.92
C TRP A 218 5.78 -10.22 -9.99
N GLU A 219 4.81 -10.92 -9.42
CA GLU A 219 3.44 -10.45 -9.39
C GLU A 219 2.81 -10.72 -8.02
N TYR A 220 2.11 -9.71 -7.49
CA TYR A 220 1.12 -9.87 -6.43
C TYR A 220 -0.24 -9.84 -7.09
N VAL A 221 -1.06 -10.87 -6.90
CA VAL A 221 -2.36 -11.01 -7.56
C VAL A 221 -3.44 -11.19 -6.50
N LEU A 222 -4.47 -10.35 -6.55
CA LEU A 222 -5.62 -10.45 -5.66
C LEU A 222 -6.29 -11.82 -5.83
N LYS A 223 -6.28 -12.62 -4.77
CA LYS A 223 -6.93 -13.93 -4.73
C LYS A 223 -8.36 -13.81 -4.23
N ASN A 224 -8.54 -13.12 -3.11
CA ASN A 224 -9.83 -13.05 -2.44
C ASN A 224 -10.00 -11.77 -1.62
N VAL A 225 -11.25 -11.35 -1.46
CA VAL A 225 -11.67 -10.31 -0.53
C VAL A 225 -12.80 -10.89 0.32
N ILE A 226 -12.56 -11.01 1.62
CA ILE A 226 -13.53 -11.54 2.58
C ILE A 226 -14.18 -10.33 3.27
N ALA A 227 -15.51 -10.23 3.19
CA ALA A 227 -16.30 -9.25 3.90
C ALA A 227 -16.56 -9.67 5.35
N ASN A 228 -16.96 -8.68 6.19
CA ASN A 228 -17.45 -8.94 7.55
C ASN A 228 -18.83 -9.60 7.52
#